data_28ecdc293ea884f0bf8c502cd303dfbf
#
_entry.id   28ecdc293ea884f0bf8c502cd303dfbf
#
_cell.length_a   1.000
_cell.length_b   1.000
_cell.length_c   1.000
_cell.angle_alpha   90.00
_cell.angle_beta   90.00
_cell.angle_gamma   90.00
#
_symmetry.space_group_name_H-M   'P 1'
#
loop_
_entity.id
_entity.type
_entity.pdbx_description
1 polymer ?
#
loop_
_entity_poly.entity_id
_entity_poly.type
_entity_poly.pdbx_seq_one_letter_code
_entity_poly.pdbx_strand_id
1 'polypeptide(L)'
;MIKALLTCPTRPVVDNAGSHRSAQGEIYADMIRQSGNVDLDINYSGKIENHNDYDRLYVYHGNDWGGALNLFGGVKSCPIAFNLRNFSKFEGEVISLGIDFPDYGGLLEKRMEGVDDVQQEFLDVDITNLGRMLERSTTVVYPHITDKLVVGDSHAICMYRPGWMVESIPFKTLYGALSLGLTNLHPIENISELEYYFGNIDIRHHLFRQDDPEKSCIKLVDAYVEQLRHASRVAKVSVYEPLPIENESRKLPKSGYHKGQPFWGSWEQRTSIRTLFVQHLRETLPTSIDLVYWTNGLLNTKGELDFRYMEDRGSVHLGRHSYPHWTGQEVSTLEAFF
;
A
#
# COMPACT_ATOMS: atom_id res chain seq x y z
N MET A 1 23.83 -12.93 -13.92
CA MET A 1 22.49 -12.82 -13.34
C MET A 1 22.69 -12.82 -11.84
N ILE A 2 22.14 -11.83 -11.14
CA ILE A 2 22.27 -11.70 -9.67
C ILE A 2 21.30 -12.69 -9.04
N LYS A 3 21.78 -13.59 -8.21
CA LYS A 3 20.91 -14.48 -7.45
C LYS A 3 20.36 -13.73 -6.25
N ALA A 4 19.08 -13.56 -6.18
CA ALA A 4 18.44 -12.74 -5.17
C ALA A 4 17.31 -13.46 -4.43
N LEU A 5 17.09 -13.04 -3.20
CA LEU A 5 16.00 -13.51 -2.36
C LEU A 5 15.11 -12.34 -1.97
N LEU A 6 13.81 -12.46 -2.23
CA LEU A 6 12.80 -11.56 -1.68
C LEU A 6 12.19 -12.18 -0.41
N THR A 7 12.30 -11.49 0.69
CA THR A 7 11.58 -11.88 1.90
C THR A 7 10.27 -11.13 1.98
N CYS A 8 9.20 -11.89 1.99
CA CYS A 8 7.86 -11.39 2.08
C CYS A 8 7.11 -12.16 3.20
N PRO A 9 7.07 -11.64 4.43
CA PRO A 9 6.54 -12.35 5.59
C PRO A 9 5.00 -12.43 5.58
N THR A 10 4.43 -12.60 4.41
CA THR A 10 2.99 -12.81 4.20
C THR A 10 2.74 -14.23 3.74
N ARG A 11 1.53 -14.74 3.93
CA ARG A 11 1.18 -16.04 3.37
C ARG A 11 1.18 -15.95 1.85
N PRO A 12 1.71 -16.97 1.14
CA PRO A 12 1.58 -17.04 -0.30
C PRO A 12 0.09 -17.00 -0.68
N VAL A 13 -0.19 -16.42 -1.83
CA VAL A 13 -1.54 -16.48 -2.41
C VAL A 13 -1.79 -17.89 -2.90
N VAL A 14 -2.37 -18.72 -2.05
CA VAL A 14 -2.62 -20.15 -2.35
C VAL A 14 -3.85 -20.30 -3.25
N ASP A 15 -4.82 -19.41 -3.08
CA ASP A 15 -6.05 -19.33 -3.88
C ASP A 15 -6.25 -17.89 -4.35
N ASN A 16 -7.10 -17.65 -5.32
CA ASN A 16 -7.39 -16.31 -5.86
C ASN A 16 -7.91 -15.29 -4.82
N ALA A 17 -8.10 -15.70 -3.58
CA ALA A 17 -8.59 -14.90 -2.46
C ALA A 17 -7.47 -14.35 -1.54
N GLY A 18 -6.25 -14.21 -2.05
CA GLY A 18 -5.14 -13.68 -1.24
C GLY A 18 -5.34 -12.25 -0.78
N SER A 19 -4.79 -11.94 0.39
CA SER A 19 -4.81 -10.59 0.93
C SER A 19 -4.05 -9.62 0.03
N HIS A 20 -4.42 -8.33 0.08
CA HIS A 20 -3.71 -7.28 -0.64
C HIS A 20 -2.20 -7.25 -0.31
N ARG A 21 -1.81 -7.65 0.90
CA ARG A 21 -0.41 -7.74 1.32
C ARG A 21 0.35 -8.88 0.65
N SER A 22 -0.27 -10.04 0.52
CA SER A 22 0.32 -11.16 -0.22
C SER A 22 0.45 -10.81 -1.70
N ALA A 23 -0.57 -10.18 -2.27
CA ALA A 23 -0.53 -9.70 -3.64
C ALA A 23 0.58 -8.66 -3.84
N GLN A 24 0.80 -7.77 -2.89
CA GLN A 24 1.85 -6.76 -2.94
C GLN A 24 3.24 -7.39 -3.00
N GLY A 25 3.51 -8.43 -2.20
CA GLY A 25 4.78 -9.17 -2.26
C GLY A 25 5.03 -9.81 -3.62
N GLU A 26 4.02 -10.43 -4.22
CA GLU A 26 4.14 -11.02 -5.56
C GLU A 26 4.30 -9.96 -6.65
N ILE A 27 3.63 -8.82 -6.52
CA ILE A 27 3.78 -7.70 -7.44
C ILE A 27 5.20 -7.13 -7.39
N TYR A 28 5.76 -6.95 -6.20
CA TYR A 28 7.16 -6.54 -6.07
C TYR A 28 8.11 -7.58 -6.67
N ALA A 29 7.85 -8.86 -6.46
CA ALA A 29 8.63 -9.92 -7.09
C ALA A 29 8.58 -9.84 -8.63
N ASP A 30 7.41 -9.60 -9.18
CA ASP A 30 7.24 -9.44 -10.63
C ASP A 30 7.99 -8.22 -11.15
N MET A 31 7.89 -7.07 -10.49
CA MET A 31 8.66 -5.88 -10.84
C MET A 31 10.17 -6.12 -10.78
N ILE A 32 10.67 -6.83 -9.76
CA ILE A 32 12.10 -7.16 -9.65
C ILE A 32 12.53 -8.04 -10.83
N ARG A 33 11.75 -9.08 -11.17
CA ARG A 33 12.05 -9.97 -12.31
C ARG A 33 12.05 -9.23 -13.64
N GLN A 34 11.17 -8.25 -13.83
CA GLN A 34 11.13 -7.41 -15.03
C GLN A 34 12.37 -6.51 -15.17
N SER A 35 13.12 -6.26 -14.11
CA SER A 35 14.40 -5.53 -14.21
C SER A 35 15.47 -6.28 -14.99
N GLY A 36 15.26 -7.53 -15.35
CA GLY A 36 15.94 -8.30 -16.39
C GLY A 36 17.28 -8.95 -15.99
N ASN A 37 17.79 -8.71 -14.79
CA ASN A 37 19.12 -9.21 -14.39
C ASN A 37 19.13 -9.98 -13.07
N VAL A 38 17.96 -10.39 -12.58
CA VAL A 38 17.80 -10.99 -11.25
C VAL A 38 17.14 -12.36 -11.39
N ASP A 39 17.78 -13.38 -10.84
CA ASP A 39 17.20 -14.69 -10.56
C ASP A 39 16.63 -14.65 -9.14
N LEU A 40 15.30 -14.56 -9.01
CA LEU A 40 14.61 -14.21 -7.77
C LEU A 40 13.84 -15.38 -7.19
N ASP A 41 14.26 -15.79 -5.99
CA ASP A 41 13.48 -16.64 -5.10
C ASP A 41 12.62 -15.79 -4.15
N ILE A 42 11.48 -16.32 -3.71
CA ILE A 42 10.60 -15.67 -2.74
C ILE A 42 10.50 -16.53 -1.49
N ASN A 43 10.75 -15.92 -0.34
CA ASN A 43 10.58 -16.54 0.96
C ASN A 43 9.42 -15.92 1.72
N TYR A 44 8.35 -16.69 1.92
CA TYR A 44 7.17 -16.29 2.68
C TYR A 44 7.22 -16.72 4.15
N SER A 45 8.12 -17.65 4.51
CA SER A 45 8.13 -18.25 5.85
C SER A 45 8.87 -17.42 6.88
N GLY A 46 9.69 -16.50 6.45
CA GLY A 46 10.60 -15.77 7.32
C GLY A 46 11.80 -16.59 7.82
N LYS A 47 11.88 -17.87 7.52
CA LYS A 47 13.04 -18.70 7.84
C LYS A 47 13.94 -18.79 6.61
N ILE A 48 15.14 -18.26 6.72
CA ILE A 48 16.16 -18.36 5.66
C ILE A 48 17.24 -19.25 6.19
N GLU A 49 17.32 -20.46 5.64
CA GLU A 49 18.33 -21.43 6.07
C GLU A 49 19.67 -21.22 5.35
N ASN A 50 19.65 -20.68 4.13
CA ASN A 50 20.84 -20.56 3.26
C ASN A 50 20.97 -19.15 2.66
N HIS A 51 20.97 -18.12 3.50
CA HIS A 51 21.07 -16.72 3.02
C HIS A 51 22.39 -16.42 2.28
N ASN A 52 23.47 -17.14 2.58
CA ASN A 52 24.77 -16.98 1.90
C ASN A 52 24.78 -17.52 0.46
N ASP A 53 23.72 -18.19 0.01
CA ASP A 53 23.59 -18.64 -1.37
C ASP A 53 23.10 -17.53 -2.32
N TYR A 54 22.86 -16.33 -1.79
CA TYR A 54 22.34 -15.19 -2.53
C TYR A 54 23.33 -14.04 -2.54
N ASP A 55 23.36 -13.31 -3.65
CA ASP A 55 24.16 -12.08 -3.82
C ASP A 55 23.43 -10.86 -3.27
N ARG A 56 22.08 -10.92 -3.28
CA ARG A 56 21.22 -9.79 -2.94
C ARG A 56 19.99 -10.24 -2.16
N LEU A 57 19.61 -9.42 -1.18
CA LEU A 57 18.43 -9.60 -0.38
C LEU A 57 17.48 -8.42 -0.58
N TYR A 58 16.27 -8.68 -1.06
CA TYR A 58 15.17 -7.73 -1.05
C TYR A 58 14.31 -7.97 0.18
N VAL A 59 14.13 -6.94 0.98
CA VAL A 59 13.32 -7.01 2.20
C VAL A 59 12.06 -6.20 1.99
N TYR A 60 10.95 -6.89 1.80
CA TYR A 60 9.65 -6.27 1.75
C TYR A 60 9.03 -6.21 3.15
N HIS A 61 8.81 -5.03 3.64
CA HIS A 61 8.30 -4.81 4.99
C HIS A 61 6.79 -4.73 5.05
N GLY A 62 6.16 -4.34 3.96
CA GLY A 62 4.73 -4.08 3.97
C GLY A 62 4.34 -3.13 5.10
N ASN A 63 3.05 -3.09 5.39
CA ASN A 63 2.51 -2.34 6.52
C ASN A 63 2.77 -2.97 7.88
N ASP A 64 3.31 -4.17 7.91
CA ASP A 64 3.31 -4.98 9.13
C ASP A 64 4.36 -4.53 10.13
N TRP A 65 5.34 -3.73 9.74
CA TRP A 65 6.31 -3.19 10.68
C TRP A 65 5.66 -2.33 11.76
N GLY A 66 5.04 -1.24 11.37
CA GLY A 66 4.35 -0.37 12.31
C GLY A 66 3.18 -1.08 12.99
N GLY A 67 2.47 -1.92 12.27
CA GLY A 67 1.37 -2.73 12.76
C GLY A 67 1.85 -3.87 13.64
N ALA A 68 2.84 -4.64 13.24
CA ALA A 68 3.37 -5.75 14.00
C ALA A 68 3.96 -5.30 15.33
N LEU A 69 4.78 -4.27 15.34
CA LEU A 69 5.32 -3.71 16.58
C LEU A 69 4.24 -3.11 17.49
N ASN A 70 3.13 -2.62 16.92
CA ASN A 70 2.03 -2.03 17.70
C ASN A 70 0.99 -3.03 18.19
N LEU A 71 0.74 -4.08 17.39
CA LEU A 71 -0.44 -4.90 17.53
C LEU A 71 -0.22 -6.16 18.34
N PHE A 72 1.01 -6.66 18.37
CA PHE A 72 1.20 -8.03 18.84
C PHE A 72 1.63 -8.11 20.28
N GLY A 73 1.77 -7.01 21.02
CA GLY A 73 2.11 -7.09 22.43
C GLY A 73 3.33 -7.98 22.70
N GLY A 74 4.11 -8.27 21.66
CA GLY A 74 5.27 -9.13 21.73
C GLY A 74 5.90 -9.41 20.38
N VAL A 75 7.19 -9.27 20.31
CA VAL A 75 8.06 -9.50 19.15
C VAL A 75 7.99 -10.96 18.66
N LYS A 76 7.50 -11.89 19.50
CA LYS A 76 7.40 -13.33 19.21
C LYS A 76 6.57 -13.67 17.97
N SER A 77 5.65 -12.79 17.59
CA SER A 77 4.78 -12.99 16.43
C SER A 77 5.10 -12.07 15.26
N CYS A 78 6.14 -11.25 15.37
CA CYS A 78 6.56 -10.37 14.28
C CYS A 78 7.49 -11.14 13.33
N PRO A 79 7.03 -11.56 12.13
CA PRO A 79 7.85 -12.30 11.17
C PRO A 79 9.10 -11.52 10.76
N ILE A 80 9.03 -10.19 10.82
CA ILE A 80 10.07 -9.28 10.39
C ILE A 80 11.19 -9.19 11.41
N ALA A 81 10.89 -9.06 12.70
CA ALA A 81 11.93 -9.10 13.74
C ALA A 81 12.67 -10.44 13.73
N PHE A 82 11.95 -11.52 13.44
CA PHE A 82 12.54 -12.85 13.26
C PHE A 82 13.44 -12.90 12.02
N ASN A 83 13.05 -12.26 10.94
CA ASN A 83 13.84 -12.16 9.72
C ASN A 83 15.11 -11.33 9.91
N LEU A 84 15.01 -10.18 10.55
CA LEU A 84 16.15 -9.31 10.81
C LEU A 84 17.26 -10.04 11.59
N ARG A 85 16.90 -10.90 12.54
CA ARG A 85 17.87 -11.75 13.24
C ARG A 85 18.64 -12.67 12.29
N ASN A 86 17.98 -13.22 11.29
CA ASN A 86 18.61 -14.07 10.30
C ASN A 86 19.44 -13.27 9.28
N PHE A 87 19.02 -12.05 8.97
CA PHE A 87 19.70 -11.18 8.00
C PHE A 87 20.95 -10.50 8.54
N SER A 88 21.09 -10.39 9.86
CA SER A 88 22.30 -9.80 10.46
C SER A 88 23.61 -10.47 10.03
N LYS A 89 23.53 -11.73 9.57
CA LYS A 89 24.65 -12.52 9.07
C LYS A 89 24.82 -12.47 7.55
N PHE A 90 23.93 -11.78 6.84
CA PHE A 90 24.01 -11.66 5.40
C PHE A 90 25.07 -10.62 5.00
N GLU A 91 26.02 -11.02 4.17
CA GLU A 91 27.15 -10.18 3.76
C GLU A 91 26.93 -9.47 2.42
N GLY A 92 25.90 -9.87 1.65
CA GLY A 92 25.57 -9.31 0.34
C GLY A 92 24.85 -7.96 0.42
N GLU A 93 24.35 -7.53 -0.73
CA GLU A 93 23.58 -6.30 -0.86
C GLU A 93 22.16 -6.45 -0.28
N VAL A 94 21.74 -5.52 0.55
CA VAL A 94 20.39 -5.48 1.11
C VAL A 94 19.62 -4.30 0.54
N ILE A 95 18.44 -4.58 -0.04
CA ILE A 95 17.53 -3.57 -0.57
C ILE A 95 16.22 -3.63 0.20
N SER A 96 15.89 -2.53 0.86
CA SER A 96 14.59 -2.34 1.50
C SER A 96 13.55 -1.87 0.48
N LEU A 97 12.39 -2.52 0.45
CA LEU A 97 11.29 -2.18 -0.44
C LEU A 97 10.18 -1.46 0.34
N GLY A 98 9.84 -0.27 -0.10
CA GLY A 98 8.67 0.47 0.35
C GLY A 98 8.85 1.29 1.61
N ILE A 99 9.93 1.16 2.38
CA ILE A 99 10.12 1.92 3.62
C ILE A 99 11.60 2.17 3.87
N ASP A 100 11.91 3.37 4.34
CA ASP A 100 13.27 3.73 4.74
C ASP A 100 13.65 3.08 6.08
N PHE A 101 14.71 2.29 6.09
CA PHE A 101 15.23 1.63 7.28
C PHE A 101 15.65 2.59 8.41
N PRO A 102 16.28 3.73 8.17
CA PRO A 102 16.67 4.65 9.23
C PRO A 102 15.51 5.08 10.12
N ASP A 103 14.31 5.21 9.58
CA ASP A 103 13.10 5.51 10.36
C ASP A 103 12.71 4.39 11.33
N TYR A 104 13.15 3.17 11.08
CA TYR A 104 12.92 2.04 11.97
C TYR A 104 13.85 1.98 13.17
N GLY A 105 15.10 2.41 13.03
CA GLY A 105 16.02 2.45 14.15
C GLY A 105 15.45 3.24 15.31
N GLY A 106 14.98 4.47 15.05
CA GLY A 106 14.34 5.31 16.05
C GLY A 106 13.00 4.78 16.58
N LEU A 107 12.24 4.03 15.78
CA LEU A 107 11.00 3.37 16.20
C LEU A 107 11.27 2.13 17.06
N LEU A 108 12.27 1.34 16.74
CA LEU A 108 12.73 0.22 17.54
C LEU A 108 13.27 0.67 18.90
N GLU A 109 14.15 1.66 18.93
CA GLU A 109 14.69 2.22 20.16
C GLU A 109 13.61 2.75 21.09
N LYS A 110 12.68 3.57 20.60
CA LYS A 110 11.56 4.11 21.40
C LYS A 110 10.62 3.04 21.94
N ARG A 111 10.58 1.86 21.36
CA ARG A 111 9.69 0.77 21.78
C ARG A 111 10.38 -0.25 22.66
N MET A 112 11.68 -0.34 22.59
CA MET A 112 12.47 -1.16 23.48
C MET A 112 12.51 -0.58 24.91
N GLU A 113 12.32 0.73 25.07
CA GLU A 113 12.23 1.39 26.39
C GLU A 113 11.08 0.92 27.29
N GLY A 114 10.13 0.13 26.77
CA GLY A 114 8.99 -0.40 27.52
C GLY A 114 8.79 -1.91 27.44
N VAL A 115 9.80 -2.64 26.97
CA VAL A 115 9.73 -4.10 26.75
C VAL A 115 10.29 -4.84 27.96
N ASP A 116 9.55 -5.82 28.47
CA ASP A 116 10.01 -6.66 29.59
C ASP A 116 11.14 -7.63 29.19
N ASP A 117 11.87 -8.16 30.18
CA ASP A 117 13.05 -9.02 29.98
C ASP A 117 12.79 -10.25 29.09
N VAL A 118 11.57 -10.78 29.05
CA VAL A 118 11.20 -11.93 28.21
C VAL A 118 11.05 -11.54 26.75
N GLN A 119 10.69 -10.29 26.49
CA GLN A 119 10.63 -9.73 25.15
C GLN A 119 12.02 -9.33 24.68
N GLN A 120 12.89 -8.94 25.58
CA GLN A 120 14.30 -8.58 25.29
C GLN A 120 15.11 -9.78 24.79
N GLU A 121 14.89 -10.98 25.30
CA GLU A 121 15.55 -12.20 24.83
C GLU A 121 15.21 -12.53 23.36
N PHE A 122 14.06 -12.07 22.89
CA PHE A 122 13.65 -12.16 21.48
C PHE A 122 14.18 -10.99 20.63
N LEU A 123 14.47 -9.88 21.28
CA LEU A 123 15.07 -8.68 20.73
C LEU A 123 16.62 -8.72 20.77
N ASP A 124 17.22 -9.80 21.27
CA ASP A 124 18.64 -10.12 21.07
C ASP A 124 18.96 -10.44 19.58
N VAL A 125 18.25 -9.80 18.73
CA VAL A 125 18.79 -9.28 17.49
C VAL A 125 19.95 -8.43 17.94
N ASP A 126 21.17 -8.87 17.68
CA ASP A 126 22.35 -8.08 17.89
C ASP A 126 22.11 -6.71 17.21
N ILE A 127 21.66 -5.73 18.00
CA ILE A 127 21.26 -4.38 17.54
C ILE A 127 22.44 -3.76 16.80
N THR A 128 23.67 -4.10 17.20
CA THR A 128 24.88 -3.66 16.52
C THR A 128 24.96 -4.23 15.10
N ASN A 129 24.60 -5.48 14.89
CA ASN A 129 24.58 -6.10 13.57
C ASN A 129 23.37 -5.64 12.73
N LEU A 130 22.24 -5.39 13.36
CA LEU A 130 21.10 -4.74 12.71
C LEU A 130 21.47 -3.32 12.24
N GLY A 131 22.09 -2.53 13.10
CA GLY A 131 22.60 -1.19 12.75
C GLY A 131 23.53 -1.23 11.54
N ARG A 132 24.51 -2.13 11.54
CA ARG A 132 25.44 -2.31 10.40
C ARG A 132 24.75 -2.78 9.12
N MET A 133 23.71 -3.60 9.23
CA MET A 133 22.91 -4.01 8.09
C MET A 133 22.09 -2.84 7.53
N LEU A 134 21.50 -2.03 8.41
CA LEU A 134 20.77 -0.84 8.04
C LEU A 134 21.67 0.21 7.38
N GLU A 135 22.88 0.42 7.89
CA GLU A 135 23.89 1.31 7.30
C GLU A 135 24.32 0.88 5.89
N ARG A 136 24.27 -0.43 5.61
CA ARG A 136 24.62 -0.98 4.28
C ARG A 136 23.43 -1.12 3.35
N SER A 137 22.22 -0.93 3.85
CA SER A 137 21.02 -1.10 3.04
C SER A 137 20.76 0.10 2.15
N THR A 138 20.30 -0.17 0.95
CA THR A 138 19.74 0.83 0.06
C THR A 138 18.23 0.76 0.13
N THR A 139 17.57 1.88 0.37
CA THR A 139 16.13 1.95 0.29
C THR A 139 15.70 2.20 -1.15
N VAL A 140 14.85 1.32 -1.64
CA VAL A 140 14.20 1.48 -2.93
C VAL A 140 12.70 1.38 -2.70
N VAL A 141 11.98 2.43 -3.00
CA VAL A 141 10.51 2.45 -2.80
C VAL A 141 9.85 1.38 -3.66
N TYR A 142 10.34 1.23 -4.88
CA TYR A 142 9.98 0.18 -5.83
C TYR A 142 11.09 0.03 -6.88
N PRO A 143 11.23 -1.14 -7.53
CA PRO A 143 12.18 -1.30 -8.62
C PRO A 143 11.80 -0.40 -9.81
N HIS A 144 12.73 0.45 -10.26
CA HIS A 144 12.55 1.24 -11.48
C HIS A 144 12.70 0.35 -12.72
N ILE A 145 11.57 -0.01 -13.33
CA ILE A 145 11.53 -0.89 -14.51
C ILE A 145 10.88 -0.24 -15.74
N THR A 146 10.15 0.85 -15.54
CA THR A 146 9.38 1.53 -16.59
C THR A 146 9.21 3.00 -16.22
N ASP A 147 8.72 3.79 -17.16
CA ASP A 147 8.38 5.20 -17.00
C ASP A 147 6.89 5.42 -16.63
N LYS A 148 6.19 4.35 -16.19
CA LYS A 148 4.77 4.37 -15.84
C LYS A 148 4.57 3.96 -14.39
N LEU A 149 3.88 4.78 -13.61
CA LEU A 149 3.76 4.61 -12.18
C LEU A 149 2.34 4.87 -11.68
N VAL A 150 1.85 3.96 -10.83
CA VAL A 150 0.66 4.18 -10.00
C VAL A 150 1.10 4.50 -8.58
N VAL A 151 0.58 5.57 -8.00
CA VAL A 151 0.84 5.97 -6.61
C VAL A 151 -0.47 6.12 -5.84
N GLY A 152 -0.54 5.55 -4.66
CA GLY A 152 -1.76 5.70 -3.88
C GLY A 152 -1.66 5.18 -2.45
N ASP A 153 -2.80 5.15 -1.78
CA ASP A 153 -2.94 4.49 -0.49
C ASP A 153 -2.84 2.95 -0.66
N SER A 154 -3.12 2.19 0.37
CA SER A 154 -3.05 0.72 0.33
C SER A 154 -3.92 0.06 -0.75
N HIS A 155 -4.89 0.78 -1.30
CA HIS A 155 -5.74 0.26 -2.39
C HIS A 155 -5.03 0.31 -3.76
N ALA A 156 -4.02 1.16 -3.93
CA ALA A 156 -3.34 1.33 -5.22
C ALA A 156 -2.73 0.02 -5.76
N ILE A 157 -2.41 -0.91 -4.87
CA ILE A 157 -1.84 -2.20 -5.27
C ILE A 157 -2.71 -2.97 -6.27
N CYS A 158 -4.05 -2.80 -6.21
CA CYS A 158 -4.96 -3.46 -7.13
C CYS A 158 -4.88 -2.95 -8.57
N MET A 159 -4.20 -1.82 -8.81
CA MET A 159 -4.02 -1.21 -10.12
C MET A 159 -2.76 -1.70 -10.85
N TYR A 160 -1.99 -2.60 -10.23
CA TYR A 160 -0.81 -3.16 -10.86
C TYR A 160 -1.16 -3.89 -12.16
N ARG A 161 -0.32 -3.67 -13.16
CA ARG A 161 -0.36 -4.33 -14.47
C ARG A 161 1.04 -4.45 -15.08
N PRO A 162 1.29 -5.43 -15.96
CA PRO A 162 2.58 -5.54 -16.63
C PRO A 162 2.99 -4.24 -17.32
N GLY A 163 4.26 -3.85 -17.20
CA GLY A 163 4.79 -2.61 -17.75
C GLY A 163 4.49 -1.36 -16.92
N TRP A 164 3.93 -1.51 -15.71
CA TRP A 164 3.71 -0.42 -14.75
C TRP A 164 4.40 -0.72 -13.43
N MET A 165 4.86 0.31 -12.78
CA MET A 165 5.23 0.26 -11.37
C MET A 165 4.04 0.64 -10.50
N VAL A 166 4.01 0.16 -9.26
CA VAL A 166 3.01 0.57 -8.28
C VAL A 166 3.68 0.89 -6.96
N GLU A 167 3.36 2.06 -6.43
CA GLU A 167 3.71 2.45 -5.07
C GLU A 167 2.42 2.54 -4.24
N SER A 168 2.22 1.53 -3.42
CA SER A 168 1.10 1.45 -2.50
C SER A 168 1.57 1.87 -1.12
N ILE A 169 1.21 3.09 -0.70
CA ILE A 169 1.65 3.69 0.56
C ILE A 169 0.63 3.39 1.65
N PRO A 170 0.98 2.54 2.59
CA PRO A 170 0.05 2.10 3.62
C PRO A 170 -0.37 3.22 4.56
N PHE A 171 -1.62 3.19 4.99
CA PHE A 171 -2.22 4.20 5.90
C PHE A 171 -2.13 5.66 5.42
N LYS A 172 -1.66 5.89 4.19
CA LYS A 172 -1.55 7.25 3.65
C LYS A 172 -2.93 7.77 3.27
N THR A 173 -3.43 8.73 4.04
CA THR A 173 -4.63 9.49 3.66
C THR A 173 -4.33 10.44 2.51
N LEU A 174 -5.33 10.81 1.73
CA LEU A 174 -5.20 11.90 0.76
C LEU A 174 -4.74 13.18 1.43
N TYR A 175 -5.33 13.54 2.58
CA TYR A 175 -4.90 14.70 3.35
C TYR A 175 -3.41 14.66 3.70
N GLY A 176 -2.93 13.51 4.18
CA GLY A 176 -1.51 13.33 4.50
C GLY A 176 -0.59 13.34 3.27
N ALA A 177 -1.07 12.84 2.14
CA ALA A 177 -0.36 12.89 0.86
C ALA A 177 -0.22 14.34 0.37
N LEU A 178 -1.30 15.11 0.41
CA LEU A 178 -1.31 16.52 0.01
C LEU A 178 -0.44 17.40 0.91
N SER A 179 -0.38 17.09 2.21
CA SER A 179 0.48 17.82 3.15
C SER A 179 1.97 17.68 2.85
N LEU A 180 2.37 16.53 2.28
CA LEU A 180 3.75 16.29 1.82
C LEU A 180 4.00 16.80 0.41
N GLY A 181 2.95 16.96 -0.39
CA GLY A 181 3.00 17.20 -1.82
C GLY A 181 3.01 15.90 -2.61
N LEU A 182 2.07 15.75 -3.55
CA LEU A 182 1.93 14.50 -4.33
C LEU A 182 3.22 14.14 -5.08
N THR A 183 3.86 15.12 -5.67
CA THR A 183 5.12 14.92 -6.43
C THR A 183 6.34 14.65 -5.54
N ASN A 184 6.20 14.82 -4.23
CA ASN A 184 7.25 14.51 -3.25
C ASN A 184 7.10 13.10 -2.66
N LEU A 185 5.99 12.42 -2.96
CA LEU A 185 5.76 11.06 -2.45
C LEU A 185 6.66 10.03 -3.13
N HIS A 186 7.14 10.30 -4.31
CA HIS A 186 7.91 9.38 -5.14
C HIS A 186 8.80 10.17 -6.12
N PRO A 187 9.91 9.59 -6.58
CA PRO A 187 10.67 10.18 -7.68
C PRO A 187 9.82 10.25 -8.95
N ILE A 188 9.65 11.45 -9.51
CA ILE A 188 8.91 11.67 -10.77
C ILE A 188 9.84 11.83 -11.96
N GLU A 189 11.14 11.83 -11.73
CA GLU A 189 12.14 11.91 -12.78
C GLU A 189 12.02 10.70 -13.70
N ASN A 190 11.89 10.98 -15.00
CA ASN A 190 11.69 9.95 -16.02
C ASN A 190 10.36 9.20 -16.00
N ILE A 191 9.34 9.68 -15.28
CA ILE A 191 7.98 9.15 -15.36
C ILE A 191 7.21 9.89 -16.45
N SER A 192 6.69 9.15 -17.43
CA SER A 192 5.89 9.69 -18.52
C SER A 192 4.38 9.58 -18.28
N GLU A 193 3.94 8.52 -17.59
CA GLU A 193 2.55 8.29 -17.21
C GLU A 193 2.45 8.06 -15.70
N LEU A 194 1.57 8.82 -15.05
CA LEU A 194 1.43 8.83 -13.59
C LEU A 194 -0.05 8.73 -13.20
N GLU A 195 -0.38 7.75 -12.40
CA GLU A 195 -1.74 7.52 -11.92
C GLU A 195 -1.80 7.68 -10.41
N TYR A 196 -2.79 8.43 -9.91
CA TYR A 196 -3.01 8.63 -8.49
C TYR A 196 -4.27 7.94 -8.01
N TYR A 197 -4.17 7.21 -6.90
CA TYR A 197 -5.29 6.52 -6.29
C TYR A 197 -5.34 6.74 -4.77
N PHE A 198 -6.02 7.80 -4.37
CA PHE A 198 -6.19 8.20 -2.97
C PHE A 198 -7.65 8.49 -2.62
N GLY A 199 -7.91 8.76 -1.34
CA GLY A 199 -9.20 9.19 -0.83
C GLY A 199 -10.03 8.08 -0.16
N ASN A 200 -9.65 6.82 -0.33
CA ASN A 200 -10.37 5.69 0.25
C ASN A 200 -10.41 5.74 1.79
N ILE A 201 -9.28 6.09 2.41
CA ILE A 201 -9.16 6.18 3.86
C ILE A 201 -9.89 7.42 4.38
N ASP A 202 -9.77 8.56 3.68
CA ASP A 202 -10.39 9.81 4.08
C ASP A 202 -11.91 9.70 4.14
N ILE A 203 -12.53 9.10 3.13
CA ILE A 203 -13.98 8.87 3.05
C ILE A 203 -14.45 7.93 4.16
N ARG A 204 -13.73 6.83 4.39
CA ARG A 204 -14.14 5.79 5.34
C ARG A 204 -13.92 6.15 6.79
N HIS A 205 -12.90 6.97 7.10
CA HIS A 205 -12.42 7.12 8.46
C HIS A 205 -12.26 8.56 8.95
N HIS A 206 -12.18 9.57 8.07
CA HIS A 206 -11.78 10.90 8.49
C HIS A 206 -12.78 12.01 8.19
N LEU A 207 -13.45 12.00 7.05
CA LEU A 207 -14.32 13.11 6.68
C LEU A 207 -15.47 13.29 7.66
N PHE A 208 -16.13 12.21 8.12
CA PHE A 208 -17.19 12.30 9.12
C PHE A 208 -16.74 12.61 10.55
N ARG A 209 -15.45 12.80 10.77
CA ARG A 209 -14.91 13.33 12.04
C ARG A 209 -14.75 14.83 12.03
N GLN A 210 -14.98 15.47 10.89
CA GLN A 210 -14.92 16.92 10.75
C GLN A 210 -16.25 17.54 11.14
N ASP A 211 -16.22 18.81 11.60
CA ASP A 211 -17.43 19.56 11.98
C ASP A 211 -18.40 19.71 10.79
N ASP A 212 -17.87 19.86 9.59
CA ASP A 212 -18.61 19.95 8.34
C ASP A 212 -17.96 19.01 7.30
N PRO A 213 -18.44 17.76 7.20
CA PRO A 213 -17.89 16.76 6.32
C PRO A 213 -17.92 17.15 4.83
N GLU A 214 -19.01 17.77 4.37
CA GLU A 214 -19.18 18.15 2.97
C GLU A 214 -18.20 19.25 2.57
N LYS A 215 -18.12 20.31 3.37
CA LYS A 215 -17.17 21.39 3.16
C LYS A 215 -15.73 20.91 3.25
N SER A 216 -15.44 19.97 4.14
CA SER A 216 -14.10 19.36 4.28
C SER A 216 -13.77 18.50 3.08
N CYS A 217 -14.74 17.77 2.53
CA CYS A 217 -14.61 17.00 1.30
C CYS A 217 -14.27 17.92 0.11
N ILE A 218 -15.04 18.99 -0.08
CA ILE A 218 -14.82 19.96 -1.17
C ILE A 218 -13.40 20.55 -1.08
N LYS A 219 -12.98 21.02 0.10
CA LYS A 219 -11.62 21.56 0.29
C LYS A 219 -10.52 20.53 0.01
N LEU A 220 -10.74 19.28 0.39
CA LEU A 220 -9.80 18.20 0.15
C LEU A 220 -9.64 17.95 -1.35
N VAL A 221 -10.76 17.91 -2.09
CA VAL A 221 -10.75 17.73 -3.55
C VAL A 221 -10.13 18.93 -4.25
N ASP A 222 -10.42 20.18 -3.84
CA ASP A 222 -9.80 21.37 -4.40
C ASP A 222 -8.26 21.33 -4.27
N ALA A 223 -7.77 20.98 -3.08
CA ALA A 223 -6.34 20.81 -2.85
C ALA A 223 -5.74 19.65 -3.67
N TYR A 224 -6.50 18.59 -3.86
CA TYR A 224 -6.09 17.46 -4.70
C TYR A 224 -5.93 17.89 -6.16
N VAL A 225 -6.95 18.53 -6.72
CA VAL A 225 -6.94 19.01 -8.09
C VAL A 225 -5.80 20.00 -8.36
N GLU A 226 -5.50 20.88 -7.40
CA GLU A 226 -4.36 21.81 -7.54
C GLU A 226 -3.03 21.06 -7.65
N GLN A 227 -2.81 20.04 -6.85
CA GLN A 227 -1.59 19.26 -6.91
C GLN A 227 -1.54 18.32 -8.14
N LEU A 228 -2.69 17.79 -8.59
CA LEU A 228 -2.78 17.05 -9.84
C LEU A 228 -2.43 17.94 -11.05
N ARG A 229 -2.87 19.20 -11.06
CA ARG A 229 -2.45 20.18 -12.09
C ARG A 229 -0.93 20.41 -12.08
N HIS A 230 -0.33 20.41 -10.90
CA HIS A 230 1.12 20.52 -10.81
C HIS A 230 1.82 19.30 -11.39
N ALA A 231 1.39 18.09 -11.02
CA ALA A 231 1.92 16.85 -11.54
C ALA A 231 1.75 16.71 -13.06
N SER A 232 0.63 17.18 -13.62
CA SER A 232 0.36 17.11 -15.05
C SER A 232 1.26 17.99 -15.95
N ARG A 233 2.10 18.83 -15.33
CA ARG A 233 3.13 19.59 -16.08
C ARG A 233 4.35 18.75 -16.46
N VAL A 234 4.55 17.62 -15.78
CA VAL A 234 5.75 16.78 -15.91
C VAL A 234 5.45 15.37 -16.43
N ALA A 235 4.22 14.89 -16.30
CA ALA A 235 3.79 13.59 -16.77
C ALA A 235 2.33 13.65 -17.28
N LYS A 236 1.92 12.67 -18.09
CA LYS A 236 0.50 12.43 -18.33
C LYS A 236 -0.13 11.89 -17.05
N VAL A 237 -1.14 12.57 -16.53
CA VAL A 237 -1.75 12.23 -15.24
C VAL A 237 -3.15 11.65 -15.42
N SER A 238 -3.44 10.58 -14.70
CA SER A 238 -4.78 10.06 -14.47
C SER A 238 -5.06 9.94 -12.96
N VAL A 239 -6.32 10.00 -12.58
CA VAL A 239 -6.73 9.84 -11.19
C VAL A 239 -7.89 8.85 -11.10
N TYR A 240 -7.82 7.95 -10.12
CA TYR A 240 -8.89 6.99 -9.85
C TYR A 240 -9.90 7.56 -8.85
N GLU A 241 -11.18 7.33 -9.12
CA GLU A 241 -12.20 7.54 -8.09
C GLU A 241 -11.98 6.59 -6.91
N PRO A 242 -12.29 6.99 -5.67
CA PRO A 242 -12.27 6.09 -4.53
C PRO A 242 -13.18 4.88 -4.76
N LEU A 243 -12.77 3.70 -4.24
CA LEU A 243 -13.53 2.47 -4.35
C LEU A 243 -14.97 2.67 -3.80
N PRO A 244 -16.00 2.05 -4.39
CA PRO A 244 -17.33 2.02 -3.82
C PRO A 244 -17.33 1.56 -2.36
N ILE A 245 -18.32 2.01 -1.60
CA ILE A 245 -18.37 1.77 -0.15
C ILE A 245 -19.02 0.42 0.14
N GLU A 246 -18.35 -0.36 0.94
CA GLU A 246 -18.84 -1.61 1.51
C GLU A 246 -19.87 -1.35 2.62
N ASN A 247 -20.80 -2.30 2.82
CA ASN A 247 -21.82 -2.21 3.87
C ASN A 247 -21.21 -2.31 5.28
N GLU A 248 -21.84 -1.64 6.22
CA GLU A 248 -21.48 -1.67 7.66
C GLU A 248 -21.61 -3.04 8.31
N SER A 249 -22.35 -3.97 7.70
CA SER A 249 -22.48 -5.34 8.18
C SER A 249 -21.18 -6.14 8.19
N ARG A 250 -20.10 -5.58 7.65
CA ARG A 250 -18.77 -6.16 7.77
C ARG A 250 -18.35 -6.30 9.24
N LYS A 251 -17.52 -7.28 9.53
CA LYS A 251 -16.97 -7.47 10.87
C LYS A 251 -16.14 -6.27 11.29
N LEU A 252 -16.28 -5.85 12.57
CA LEU A 252 -15.40 -4.84 13.14
C LEU A 252 -13.93 -5.32 13.08
N PRO A 253 -12.99 -4.42 12.79
CA PRO A 253 -11.58 -4.76 12.82
C PRO A 253 -11.16 -5.36 14.17
N LYS A 254 -10.49 -6.50 14.14
CA LYS A 254 -10.01 -7.17 15.34
C LYS A 254 -8.63 -6.69 15.79
N SER A 255 -7.95 -5.96 14.92
CA SER A 255 -6.59 -5.47 15.13
C SER A 255 -6.41 -4.11 14.46
N GLY A 256 -5.28 -3.45 14.70
CA GLY A 256 -4.93 -2.17 14.11
C GLY A 256 -5.51 -0.97 14.82
N TYR A 257 -5.24 0.20 14.25
CA TYR A 257 -5.66 1.50 14.79
C TYR A 257 -7.19 1.58 14.99
N HIS A 258 -7.97 0.94 14.11
CA HIS A 258 -9.44 0.93 14.15
C HIS A 258 -10.03 -0.29 14.89
N LYS A 259 -9.23 -0.99 15.71
CA LYS A 259 -9.69 -2.17 16.47
C LYS A 259 -10.96 -1.88 17.25
N GLY A 260 -11.99 -2.68 17.00
CA GLY A 260 -13.27 -2.62 17.70
C GLY A 260 -14.09 -1.36 17.41
N GLN A 261 -13.64 -0.50 16.49
CA GLN A 261 -14.35 0.72 16.12
C GLN A 261 -15.16 0.49 14.84
N PRO A 262 -16.43 0.93 14.80
CA PRO A 262 -17.18 1.01 13.57
C PRO A 262 -16.58 2.10 12.67
N PHE A 263 -16.97 2.13 11.41
CA PHE A 263 -16.73 3.28 10.58
C PHE A 263 -17.46 4.52 11.14
N TRP A 264 -16.89 5.69 10.86
CA TRP A 264 -17.57 6.94 11.14
C TRP A 264 -18.60 7.24 10.04
N GLY A 265 -19.80 7.59 10.47
CA GLY A 265 -20.92 7.78 9.59
C GLY A 265 -21.59 6.46 9.17
N SER A 266 -22.85 6.52 8.73
CA SER A 266 -23.55 5.38 8.17
C SER A 266 -23.02 5.04 6.76
N TRP A 267 -23.40 3.88 6.22
CA TRP A 267 -23.09 3.52 4.83
C TRP A 267 -23.61 4.58 3.85
N GLU A 268 -24.84 5.04 4.03
CA GLU A 268 -25.47 6.07 3.18
C GLU A 268 -24.69 7.38 3.26
N GLN A 269 -24.27 7.79 4.45
CA GLN A 269 -23.48 9.01 4.63
C GLN A 269 -22.13 8.89 3.91
N ARG A 270 -21.39 7.77 4.08
CA ARG A 270 -20.12 7.56 3.39
C ARG A 270 -20.28 7.46 1.89
N THR A 271 -21.36 6.84 1.41
CA THR A 271 -21.70 6.78 -0.02
C THR A 271 -22.01 8.16 -0.56
N SER A 272 -22.78 8.98 0.17
CA SER A 272 -23.08 10.36 -0.20
C SER A 272 -21.81 11.20 -0.31
N ILE A 273 -20.93 11.11 0.69
CA ILE A 273 -19.67 11.89 0.66
C ILE A 273 -18.72 11.40 -0.45
N ARG A 274 -18.69 10.09 -0.74
CA ARG A 274 -17.96 9.55 -1.90
C ARG A 274 -18.53 10.11 -3.21
N THR A 275 -19.84 10.16 -3.34
CA THR A 275 -20.52 10.74 -4.52
C THR A 275 -20.13 12.20 -4.69
N LEU A 276 -20.21 12.99 -3.60
CA LEU A 276 -19.77 14.39 -3.61
C LEU A 276 -18.29 14.54 -4.02
N PHE A 277 -17.42 13.70 -3.45
CA PHE A 277 -16.00 13.69 -3.80
C PHE A 277 -15.79 13.47 -5.31
N VAL A 278 -16.40 12.43 -5.85
CA VAL A 278 -16.26 12.07 -7.27
C VAL A 278 -16.87 13.14 -8.19
N GLN A 279 -18.07 13.64 -7.84
CA GLN A 279 -18.71 14.69 -8.61
C GLN A 279 -17.87 15.96 -8.63
N HIS A 280 -17.41 16.43 -7.47
CA HIS A 280 -16.59 17.65 -7.39
C HIS A 280 -15.24 17.49 -8.08
N LEU A 281 -14.62 16.31 -7.94
CA LEU A 281 -13.41 15.98 -8.68
C LEU A 281 -13.64 16.08 -10.21
N ARG A 282 -14.73 15.48 -10.71
CA ARG A 282 -15.08 15.53 -12.12
C ARG A 282 -15.34 16.95 -12.64
N GLU A 283 -16.00 17.78 -11.83
CA GLU A 283 -16.33 19.16 -12.19
C GLU A 283 -15.13 20.11 -12.21
N THR A 284 -14.09 19.78 -11.41
CA THR A 284 -12.94 20.68 -11.19
C THR A 284 -11.64 20.23 -11.87
N LEU A 285 -11.57 18.94 -12.29
CA LEU A 285 -10.41 18.44 -13.00
C LEU A 285 -10.21 19.17 -14.34
N PRO A 286 -8.96 19.53 -14.70
CA PRO A 286 -8.63 19.96 -16.04
C PRO A 286 -8.90 18.84 -17.06
N THR A 287 -9.26 19.19 -18.27
CA THR A 287 -9.48 18.24 -19.38
C THR A 287 -8.22 17.46 -19.78
N SER A 288 -7.04 17.89 -19.29
CA SER A 288 -5.76 17.20 -19.52
C SER A 288 -5.49 16.07 -18.52
N ILE A 289 -6.37 15.87 -17.53
CA ILE A 289 -6.23 14.83 -16.51
C ILE A 289 -7.44 13.90 -16.61
N ASP A 290 -7.16 12.62 -16.85
CA ASP A 290 -8.19 11.60 -16.98
C ASP A 290 -8.72 11.18 -15.59
N LEU A 291 -10.05 11.15 -15.45
CA LEU A 291 -10.69 10.53 -14.28
C LEU A 291 -11.13 9.11 -14.66
N VAL A 292 -10.64 8.16 -13.90
CA VAL A 292 -10.89 6.72 -14.11
C VAL A 292 -11.93 6.23 -13.10
N TYR A 293 -12.96 5.57 -13.59
CA TYR A 293 -14.11 5.09 -12.81
C TYR A 293 -14.08 3.59 -12.59
N TRP A 294 -14.60 3.17 -11.43
CA TRP A 294 -14.89 1.78 -11.18
C TRP A 294 -16.14 1.32 -11.93
N THR A 295 -16.09 0.09 -12.42
CA THR A 295 -17.28 -0.55 -13.01
C THR A 295 -18.35 -0.81 -11.97
N ASN A 296 -19.64 -0.62 -12.36
CA ASN A 296 -20.78 -0.99 -11.54
C ASN A 296 -20.86 -2.51 -11.28
N GLY A 297 -20.10 -3.33 -12.01
CA GLY A 297 -19.97 -4.77 -11.78
C GLY A 297 -19.44 -5.14 -10.40
N LEU A 298 -18.76 -4.21 -9.70
CA LEU A 298 -18.32 -4.41 -8.32
C LEU A 298 -19.47 -4.27 -7.28
N LEU A 299 -20.64 -3.78 -7.69
CA LEU A 299 -21.73 -3.52 -6.78
C LEU A 299 -22.68 -4.71 -6.69
N ASN A 300 -23.25 -4.91 -5.51
CA ASN A 300 -24.38 -5.80 -5.33
C ASN A 300 -25.69 -5.10 -5.75
N THR A 301 -26.82 -5.80 -5.67
CA THR A 301 -28.14 -5.28 -6.05
C THR A 301 -28.63 -4.10 -5.20
N LYS A 302 -27.96 -3.80 -4.08
CA LYS A 302 -28.26 -2.66 -3.22
C LYS A 302 -27.35 -1.45 -3.48
N GLY A 303 -26.42 -1.56 -4.42
CA GLY A 303 -25.44 -0.51 -4.70
C GLY A 303 -24.25 -0.47 -3.73
N GLU A 304 -24.07 -1.49 -2.91
CA GLU A 304 -22.95 -1.64 -1.99
C GLU A 304 -21.80 -2.37 -2.69
N LEU A 305 -20.55 -2.07 -2.33
CA LEU A 305 -19.42 -2.90 -2.77
C LEU A 305 -19.65 -4.35 -2.32
N ASP A 306 -19.71 -5.26 -3.28
CA ASP A 306 -20.00 -6.67 -3.00
C ASP A 306 -18.81 -7.36 -2.37
N PHE A 307 -19.04 -8.01 -1.23
CA PHE A 307 -18.00 -8.76 -0.50
C PHE A 307 -17.33 -9.88 -1.30
N ARG A 308 -17.95 -10.33 -2.40
CA ARG A 308 -17.33 -11.31 -3.31
C ARG A 308 -16.04 -10.79 -3.94
N TYR A 309 -15.90 -9.48 -4.07
CA TYR A 309 -14.72 -8.85 -4.67
C TYR A 309 -13.67 -8.43 -3.64
N MET A 310 -14.00 -8.54 -2.35
CA MET A 310 -13.11 -8.17 -1.27
C MET A 310 -12.21 -9.33 -0.84
N GLU A 311 -11.06 -9.02 -0.27
CA GLU A 311 -10.14 -10.03 0.26
C GLU A 311 -10.73 -10.78 1.48
N ASP A 312 -11.50 -10.08 2.32
CA ASP A 312 -12.18 -10.57 3.52
C ASP A 312 -13.31 -9.61 3.87
N ARG A 313 -14.34 -10.11 4.57
CA ARG A 313 -15.42 -9.29 5.13
C ARG A 313 -14.96 -8.30 6.20
N GLY A 314 -13.76 -8.45 6.74
CA GLY A 314 -13.17 -7.53 7.71
C GLY A 314 -12.29 -6.46 7.07
N SER A 315 -12.04 -6.55 5.78
CA SER A 315 -11.17 -5.65 5.03
C SER A 315 -11.95 -4.55 4.31
N VAL A 316 -11.21 -3.57 3.83
CA VAL A 316 -11.67 -2.51 2.91
C VAL A 316 -11.08 -2.69 1.50
N HIS A 317 -10.19 -3.69 1.33
CA HIS A 317 -9.44 -3.89 0.10
C HIS A 317 -10.11 -4.92 -0.80
N LEU A 318 -9.92 -4.76 -2.10
CA LEU A 318 -10.24 -5.80 -3.07
C LEU A 318 -9.32 -7.01 -2.84
N GLY A 319 -9.87 -8.19 -3.03
CA GLY A 319 -9.07 -9.41 -3.15
C GLY A 319 -8.35 -9.46 -4.50
N ARG A 320 -7.22 -10.16 -4.56
CA ARG A 320 -6.44 -10.30 -5.79
C ARG A 320 -7.26 -10.77 -6.99
N HIS A 321 -8.21 -11.68 -6.75
CA HIS A 321 -9.13 -12.20 -7.76
C HIS A 321 -10.04 -11.13 -8.39
N SER A 322 -10.02 -9.91 -7.87
CA SER A 322 -10.83 -8.77 -8.32
C SER A 322 -9.99 -7.60 -8.82
N TYR A 323 -8.68 -7.78 -8.95
CA TYR A 323 -7.81 -6.72 -9.47
C TYR A 323 -8.08 -6.51 -10.96
N PRO A 324 -8.43 -5.31 -11.41
CA PRO A 324 -8.93 -5.05 -12.76
C PRO A 324 -8.04 -5.60 -13.88
N HIS A 325 -6.76 -5.34 -13.78
CA HIS A 325 -5.80 -5.72 -14.81
C HIS A 325 -5.35 -7.19 -14.73
N TRP A 326 -5.68 -7.88 -13.66
CA TRP A 326 -5.38 -9.30 -13.50
C TRP A 326 -6.52 -10.20 -13.97
N THR A 327 -7.75 -9.69 -13.88
CA THR A 327 -8.97 -10.44 -14.19
C THR A 327 -9.58 -10.05 -15.53
N GLY A 328 -8.99 -9.06 -16.24
CA GLY A 328 -9.57 -8.48 -17.44
C GLY A 328 -10.86 -7.68 -17.18
N GLN A 329 -11.14 -7.34 -15.92
CA GLN A 329 -12.21 -6.40 -15.60
C GLN A 329 -11.78 -5.00 -16.01
N GLU A 330 -12.45 -4.43 -16.98
CA GLU A 330 -12.14 -3.10 -17.48
C GLU A 330 -12.45 -2.04 -16.41
N VAL A 331 -11.45 -1.25 -16.08
CA VAL A 331 -11.63 0.08 -15.48
C VAL A 331 -11.86 1.01 -16.67
N SER A 332 -13.07 1.55 -16.78
CA SER A 332 -13.41 2.34 -17.95
C SER A 332 -13.03 3.82 -17.76
N THR A 333 -12.47 4.40 -18.80
CA THR A 333 -12.40 5.86 -18.97
C THR A 333 -13.77 6.41 -19.36
N LEU A 334 -13.99 7.71 -19.17
CA LEU A 334 -15.27 8.41 -19.36
C LEU A 334 -15.95 8.18 -20.72
N GLU A 335 -15.20 7.82 -21.76
CA GLU A 335 -15.70 7.60 -23.12
C GLU A 335 -16.67 6.42 -23.27
N ALA A 336 -16.76 5.54 -22.28
CA ALA A 336 -17.64 4.37 -22.33
C ALA A 336 -19.06 4.60 -21.77
N PHE A 337 -19.39 5.81 -21.33
CA PHE A 337 -20.67 6.11 -20.65
C PHE A 337 -21.55 7.15 -21.36
N PHE A 338 -21.27 7.51 -22.62
CA PHE A 338 -22.12 8.36 -23.45
C PHE A 338 -22.63 7.66 -24.70
#